data_e774f1a6d84c77bca136b11a3c3380bd
#
_entry.id   e774f1a6d84c77bca136b11a3c3380bd
#
_cell.length_a   1.000
_cell.length_b   1.000
_cell.length_c   1.000
_cell.angle_alpha   90.00
_cell.angle_beta   90.00
_cell.angle_gamma   90.00
#
_symmetry.space_group_name_H-M   'P 1'
#
loop_
_entity.id
_entity.type
_entity.pdbx_description
1 polymer ?
#
loop_
_entity_poly.entity_id
_entity_poly.type
_entity_poly.pdbx_seq_one_letter_code
_entity_poly.pdbx_strand_id
1 'polypeptide(L)'
;MVYYCGNFCWYEFIQLATGNILTIPIMIKTIADSRHHPYEWVDVTDPTKEEIHEVASKYGLHDSSIEDCLQPDHLPKHENVESYVFIIFRLHSKDVSGKADTVQELTDKIAVFLKDDMIISIHKKAWPQLDVIVDHYLKKGLCKSTHHILNEIVKTGLDTYEERATKLTQEIEYYEENMFLKNRKVSLLEGLYYLKRKVDVTRRILLLSNEIIEKIDTPETSDTLTRNTRDLYVKLKSIYDSLFENTNHLMTIYFSISSQRTNEIIRVLTIFSVFFMPLTFIVGIYGMNFEFMPELKMKYGYPGVMLLMVALTVLIYIWFKKRSWL
;
A
#
# COMPACT_ATOMS: atom_id res chain seq x y z
N MET A 1 32.15 -9.82 46.22
CA MET A 1 31.70 -8.75 45.30
C MET A 1 30.48 -9.28 44.61
N VAL A 2 29.30 -8.89 45.08
CA VAL A 2 28.00 -9.46 44.71
C VAL A 2 27.47 -8.67 43.54
N TYR A 3 27.21 -9.30 42.38
CA TYR A 3 26.38 -8.71 41.33
C TYR A 3 25.06 -9.46 41.23
N TYR A 4 24.00 -8.72 41.47
CA TYR A 4 22.61 -9.11 41.24
C TYR A 4 22.42 -9.44 39.77
N CYS A 5 21.92 -10.63 39.49
CA CYS A 5 21.33 -10.98 38.19
C CYS A 5 19.88 -11.36 38.45
N GLY A 6 18.99 -10.49 38.01
CA GLY A 6 17.55 -10.64 38.14
C GLY A 6 17.00 -11.76 37.29
N ASN A 7 15.99 -12.39 37.81
CA ASN A 7 14.91 -13.20 37.19
C ASN A 7 15.15 -13.70 35.79
N PHE A 8 15.95 -14.74 35.63
CA PHE A 8 15.94 -15.61 34.46
C PHE A 8 15.05 -16.84 34.74
N CYS A 9 14.14 -17.08 33.83
CA CYS A 9 13.05 -18.02 33.90
C CYS A 9 13.55 -19.48 34.02
N TRP A 10 13.04 -20.25 34.99
CA TRP A 10 13.38 -21.66 35.27
C TRP A 10 12.85 -22.66 34.26
N TYR A 11 12.50 -22.26 33.03
CA TYR A 11 11.88 -23.14 32.02
C TYR A 11 12.84 -23.75 31.00
N GLU A 12 14.11 -23.39 30.96
CA GLU A 12 15.06 -23.89 29.94
C GLU A 12 15.73 -25.25 30.24
N PHE A 13 15.49 -25.89 31.35
CA PHE A 13 16.28 -27.08 31.75
C PHE A 13 15.55 -28.43 31.64
N ILE A 14 14.33 -28.53 31.17
CA ILE A 14 13.57 -29.80 31.11
C ILE A 14 13.46 -30.36 29.66
N GLN A 15 13.98 -29.72 28.62
CA GLN A 15 13.73 -30.08 27.23
C GLN A 15 14.79 -30.94 26.52
N LEU A 16 15.71 -31.57 27.22
CA LEU A 16 16.77 -32.42 26.62
C LEU A 16 16.52 -33.94 26.67
N ALA A 17 15.37 -34.42 27.11
CA ALA A 17 15.15 -35.85 27.33
C ALA A 17 13.98 -36.52 26.58
N THR A 18 13.10 -35.79 25.89
CA THR A 18 12.03 -36.42 25.10
C THR A 18 11.83 -35.69 23.78
N GLY A 19 12.16 -36.40 22.69
CA GLY A 19 11.95 -35.90 21.32
C GLY A 19 10.47 -35.66 21.02
N ASN A 20 9.98 -34.44 21.23
CA ASN A 20 8.66 -33.99 20.82
C ASN A 20 8.71 -32.55 20.31
N ILE A 21 8.21 -32.40 19.08
CA ILE A 21 7.60 -31.23 18.46
C ILE A 21 7.83 -29.92 19.25
N LEU A 22 8.61 -29.03 18.65
CA LEU A 22 8.77 -27.62 19.08
C LEU A 22 7.39 -26.93 19.18
N THR A 23 6.72 -27.07 20.29
CA THR A 23 5.69 -26.13 20.73
C THR A 23 6.41 -24.85 21.09
N ILE A 24 6.31 -23.85 20.24
CA ILE A 24 6.71 -22.47 20.57
C ILE A 24 5.87 -22.07 21.78
N PRO A 25 6.47 -21.67 22.93
CA PRO A 25 5.69 -21.33 24.10
C PRO A 25 4.82 -20.10 23.79
N ILE A 26 3.54 -20.22 24.09
CA ILE A 26 2.61 -19.07 24.12
C ILE A 26 3.26 -18.00 24.99
N MET A 27 3.44 -16.81 24.45
CA MET A 27 3.77 -15.68 25.31
C MET A 27 2.49 -14.98 25.75
N ILE A 28 1.75 -15.59 26.70
CA ILE A 28 0.79 -14.82 27.52
C ILE A 28 1.62 -14.07 28.55
N LYS A 29 1.71 -12.76 28.38
CA LYS A 29 2.47 -11.89 29.27
C LYS A 29 1.51 -10.97 30.01
N THR A 30 1.40 -11.11 31.32
CA THR A 30 0.76 -10.10 32.14
C THR A 30 1.71 -8.91 32.28
N ILE A 31 1.34 -7.80 31.61
CA ILE A 31 2.13 -6.57 31.57
C ILE A 31 1.88 -5.71 32.80
N ALA A 32 0.60 -5.58 33.18
CA ALA A 32 0.19 -4.90 34.42
C ALA A 32 -0.73 -5.81 35.23
N ASP A 33 -0.51 -5.86 36.55
CA ASP A 33 -1.27 -6.67 37.47
C ASP A 33 -2.13 -5.76 38.34
N SER A 34 -3.39 -6.15 38.57
CA SER A 34 -4.34 -5.44 39.43
C SER A 34 -3.89 -5.20 40.87
N ARG A 35 -2.83 -5.91 41.34
CA ARG A 35 -2.18 -5.66 42.64
C ARG A 35 -1.35 -4.38 42.72
N HIS A 36 -0.85 -3.91 41.57
CA HIS A 36 0.03 -2.75 41.47
C HIS A 36 -0.55 -1.62 40.64
N HIS A 37 -1.58 -1.91 39.83
CA HIS A 37 -2.26 -0.99 38.95
C HIS A 37 -3.78 -1.06 39.14
N PRO A 38 -4.56 -0.03 38.81
CA PRO A 38 -6.02 -0.06 38.92
C PRO A 38 -6.68 -0.96 37.85
N TYR A 39 -5.90 -1.67 37.05
CA TYR A 39 -6.34 -2.55 35.96
C TYR A 39 -5.35 -3.70 35.73
N GLU A 40 -5.80 -4.73 35.04
CA GLU A 40 -4.99 -5.81 34.48
C GLU A 40 -4.73 -5.59 33.00
N TRP A 41 -3.47 -5.73 32.56
CA TRP A 41 -3.13 -5.76 31.12
C TRP A 41 -2.46 -7.07 30.76
N VAL A 42 -3.14 -7.83 29.88
CA VAL A 42 -2.65 -9.11 29.35
C VAL A 42 -2.34 -8.97 27.88
N ASP A 43 -1.14 -9.35 27.47
CA ASP A 43 -0.72 -9.39 26.09
C ASP A 43 -0.54 -10.83 25.61
N VAL A 44 -1.08 -11.14 24.43
CA VAL A 44 -1.08 -12.48 23.84
C VAL A 44 -0.47 -12.40 22.45
N THR A 45 0.70 -13.02 22.31
CA THR A 45 1.45 -13.00 21.06
C THR A 45 1.34 -14.36 20.36
N ASP A 46 0.95 -14.36 19.08
CA ASP A 46 0.86 -15.52 18.18
C ASP A 46 0.10 -16.74 18.77
N PRO A 47 -1.11 -16.56 19.32
CA PRO A 47 -1.85 -17.67 19.91
C PRO A 47 -2.35 -18.65 18.84
N THR A 48 -2.34 -19.95 19.18
CA THR A 48 -3.08 -20.98 18.44
C THR A 48 -4.60 -20.81 18.63
N LYS A 49 -5.40 -21.54 17.85
CA LYS A 49 -6.87 -21.50 18.01
C LYS A 49 -7.31 -21.98 19.36
N GLU A 50 -6.69 -23.03 19.88
CA GLU A 50 -6.99 -23.64 21.17
C GLU A 50 -6.69 -22.66 22.31
N GLU A 51 -5.57 -21.99 22.22
CA GLU A 51 -5.08 -21.03 23.22
C GLU A 51 -5.94 -19.78 23.28
N ILE A 52 -6.35 -19.24 22.13
CA ILE A 52 -7.25 -18.08 22.12
C ILE A 52 -8.63 -18.42 22.70
N HIS A 53 -9.12 -19.66 22.51
CA HIS A 53 -10.35 -20.12 23.15
C HIS A 53 -10.19 -20.32 24.68
N GLU A 54 -9.00 -20.71 25.16
CA GLU A 54 -8.72 -20.77 26.61
C GLU A 54 -8.75 -19.37 27.23
N VAL A 55 -8.10 -18.38 26.57
CA VAL A 55 -8.16 -16.96 26.97
C VAL A 55 -9.61 -16.48 26.96
N ALA A 56 -10.37 -16.80 25.90
CA ALA A 56 -11.78 -16.42 25.81
C ALA A 56 -12.61 -16.96 26.96
N SER A 57 -12.46 -18.23 27.29
CA SER A 57 -13.16 -18.87 28.42
C SER A 57 -12.79 -18.26 29.76
N LYS A 58 -11.49 -17.93 29.97
CA LYS A 58 -11.00 -17.34 31.22
C LYS A 58 -11.54 -15.93 31.44
N TYR A 59 -11.65 -15.12 30.40
CA TYR A 59 -12.02 -13.70 30.48
C TYR A 59 -13.46 -13.40 30.05
N GLY A 60 -14.23 -14.44 29.67
CA GLY A 60 -15.63 -14.31 29.24
C GLY A 60 -15.76 -13.53 27.93
N LEU A 61 -14.93 -13.85 26.92
CA LEU A 61 -14.97 -13.23 25.61
C LEU A 61 -15.92 -14.02 24.69
N HIS A 62 -16.60 -13.33 23.79
CA HIS A 62 -17.61 -13.91 22.91
C HIS A 62 -16.95 -14.59 21.70
N ASP A 63 -17.49 -15.74 21.26
CA ASP A 63 -16.93 -16.53 20.15
C ASP A 63 -16.83 -15.73 18.85
N SER A 64 -17.79 -14.86 18.54
CA SER A 64 -17.76 -14.02 17.33
C SER A 64 -16.55 -13.07 17.32
N SER A 65 -16.19 -12.48 18.48
CA SER A 65 -15.02 -11.62 18.60
C SER A 65 -13.71 -12.42 18.44
N ILE A 66 -13.72 -13.68 18.86
CA ILE A 66 -12.57 -14.59 18.68
C ILE A 66 -12.41 -14.99 17.20
N GLU A 67 -13.50 -15.28 16.49
CA GLU A 67 -13.46 -15.55 15.05
C GLU A 67 -12.88 -14.35 14.29
N ASP A 68 -13.30 -13.13 14.61
CA ASP A 68 -12.73 -11.90 14.02
C ASP A 68 -11.24 -11.72 14.35
N CYS A 69 -10.81 -12.12 15.56
CA CYS A 69 -9.39 -12.14 15.92
C CYS A 69 -8.58 -13.11 15.06
N LEU A 70 -9.14 -14.24 14.67
CA LEU A 70 -8.46 -15.25 13.86
C LEU A 70 -8.41 -14.91 12.38
N GLN A 71 -9.33 -14.08 11.87
CA GLN A 71 -9.35 -13.66 10.45
C GLN A 71 -8.19 -12.70 10.14
N PRO A 72 -7.21 -13.07 9.29
CA PRO A 72 -6.00 -12.26 9.08
C PRO A 72 -6.27 -10.94 8.35
N ASP A 73 -7.30 -10.88 7.50
CA ASP A 73 -7.67 -9.74 6.65
C ASP A 73 -8.79 -8.88 7.23
N HIS A 74 -9.22 -9.16 8.48
CA HIS A 74 -10.28 -8.38 9.12
C HIS A 74 -9.91 -6.90 9.18
N LEU A 75 -10.82 -6.04 8.74
CA LEU A 75 -10.62 -4.59 8.68
C LEU A 75 -10.75 -3.96 10.07
N PRO A 76 -10.31 -2.71 10.26
CA PRO A 76 -10.53 -1.99 11.53
C PRO A 76 -12.01 -2.03 11.93
N LYS A 77 -12.25 -2.29 13.22
CA LYS A 77 -13.59 -2.46 13.79
C LYS A 77 -13.62 -1.91 15.21
N HIS A 78 -14.74 -1.29 15.59
CA HIS A 78 -15.08 -0.97 16.95
C HIS A 78 -16.47 -1.55 17.23
N GLU A 79 -16.60 -2.35 18.28
CA GLU A 79 -17.86 -3.02 18.64
C GLU A 79 -18.06 -3.01 20.16
N ASN A 80 -19.23 -2.54 20.60
CA ASN A 80 -19.63 -2.66 22.00
C ASN A 80 -20.32 -4.01 22.18
N VAL A 81 -19.66 -4.91 22.90
CA VAL A 81 -20.24 -6.17 23.37
C VAL A 81 -20.75 -5.96 24.79
N GLU A 82 -21.76 -6.72 25.25
CA GLU A 82 -22.45 -6.50 26.54
C GLU A 82 -21.51 -6.24 27.73
N SER A 83 -20.35 -6.88 27.79
CA SER A 83 -19.41 -6.84 28.93
C SER A 83 -18.06 -6.19 28.64
N TYR A 84 -17.77 -5.83 27.37
CA TYR A 84 -16.49 -5.22 26.95
C TYR A 84 -16.63 -4.48 25.62
N VAL A 85 -15.63 -3.67 25.31
CA VAL A 85 -15.46 -3.09 23.97
C VAL A 85 -14.44 -3.92 23.21
N PHE A 86 -14.80 -4.36 21.99
CA PHE A 86 -13.92 -5.09 21.10
C PHE A 86 -13.43 -4.18 19.97
N ILE A 87 -12.12 -4.13 19.79
CA ILE A 87 -11.48 -3.24 18.82
C ILE A 87 -10.49 -4.05 17.98
N ILE A 88 -10.56 -3.90 16.67
CA ILE A 88 -9.51 -4.34 15.75
C ILE A 88 -8.87 -3.09 15.15
N PHE A 89 -7.59 -2.92 15.40
CA PHE A 89 -6.78 -1.86 14.83
C PHE A 89 -5.68 -2.47 13.95
N ARG A 90 -5.24 -1.76 12.91
CA ARG A 90 -4.17 -2.22 12.04
C ARG A 90 -3.02 -1.23 12.04
N LEU A 91 -1.80 -1.76 12.15
CA LEU A 91 -0.53 -1.05 12.09
C LEU A 91 0.05 -1.21 10.70
N HIS A 92 0.83 -0.25 10.22
CA HIS A 92 1.59 -0.47 8.99
C HIS A 92 2.76 -1.43 9.28
N SER A 93 2.91 -2.48 8.47
CA SER A 93 3.99 -3.47 8.64
C SER A 93 5.35 -2.87 8.26
N LYS A 94 6.42 -3.22 8.99
CA LYS A 94 7.78 -2.73 8.71
C LYS A 94 8.35 -3.31 7.42
N ASP A 95 8.17 -4.62 7.24
CA ASP A 95 8.74 -5.39 6.13
C ASP A 95 7.70 -5.59 5.02
N VAL A 96 7.49 -4.54 4.23
CA VAL A 96 6.54 -4.57 3.11
C VAL A 96 7.29 -4.84 1.81
N SER A 97 6.92 -5.93 1.13
CA SER A 97 7.42 -6.25 -0.22
C SER A 97 7.10 -5.13 -1.22
N GLY A 98 7.97 -4.94 -2.20
CA GLY A 98 7.72 -4.01 -3.31
C GLY A 98 6.40 -4.30 -4.05
N LYS A 99 5.98 -5.57 -4.11
CA LYS A 99 4.77 -6.06 -4.79
C LYS A 99 3.58 -6.31 -3.86
N ALA A 100 3.67 -5.90 -2.60
CA ALA A 100 2.57 -6.04 -1.66
C ALA A 100 1.36 -5.22 -2.12
N ASP A 101 0.17 -5.83 -2.12
CA ASP A 101 -1.07 -5.23 -2.59
C ASP A 101 -2.31 -5.60 -1.75
N THR A 102 -2.13 -6.44 -0.74
CA THR A 102 -3.20 -6.88 0.17
C THR A 102 -3.10 -6.24 1.54
N VAL A 103 -4.22 -6.24 2.28
CA VAL A 103 -4.28 -5.73 3.65
C VAL A 103 -3.29 -6.44 4.56
N GLN A 104 -3.16 -7.77 4.43
CA GLN A 104 -2.28 -8.61 5.25
C GLN A 104 -0.80 -8.38 4.99
N GLU A 105 -0.42 -8.10 3.74
CA GLU A 105 0.97 -7.83 3.36
C GLU A 105 1.42 -6.42 3.76
N LEU A 106 0.46 -5.48 3.80
CA LEU A 106 0.74 -4.07 4.08
C LEU A 106 0.64 -3.75 5.57
N THR A 107 -0.15 -4.51 6.34
CA THR A 107 -0.45 -4.17 7.73
C THR A 107 -0.51 -5.38 8.64
N ASP A 108 -0.15 -5.18 9.90
CA ASP A 108 -0.29 -6.13 10.97
C ASP A 108 -1.54 -5.77 11.82
N LYS A 109 -2.25 -6.78 12.32
CA LYS A 109 -3.48 -6.63 13.07
C LYS A 109 -3.21 -6.73 14.58
N ILE A 110 -3.84 -5.85 15.34
CA ILE A 110 -3.98 -5.95 16.79
C ILE A 110 -5.46 -6.00 17.11
N ALA A 111 -5.88 -6.97 17.91
CA ALA A 111 -7.21 -7.03 18.50
C ALA A 111 -7.08 -6.65 19.99
N VAL A 112 -7.99 -5.81 20.47
CA VAL A 112 -8.02 -5.32 21.84
C VAL A 112 -9.41 -5.57 22.41
N PHE A 113 -9.44 -6.19 23.61
CA PHE A 113 -10.62 -6.29 24.44
C PHE A 113 -10.45 -5.35 25.62
N LEU A 114 -11.38 -4.44 25.79
CA LEU A 114 -11.30 -3.35 26.76
C LEU A 114 -12.47 -3.40 27.75
N LYS A 115 -12.15 -3.38 29.05
CA LYS A 115 -13.05 -3.10 30.16
C LYS A 115 -12.43 -2.00 31.03
N ASP A 116 -13.18 -1.48 31.98
CA ASP A 116 -12.66 -0.44 32.91
C ASP A 116 -11.46 -0.93 33.73
N ASP A 117 -11.49 -2.21 34.12
CA ASP A 117 -10.51 -2.86 34.97
C ASP A 117 -9.55 -3.80 34.23
N MET A 118 -9.73 -4.01 32.92
CA MET A 118 -8.95 -4.97 32.16
C MET A 118 -8.76 -4.56 30.70
N ILE A 119 -7.57 -4.81 30.17
CA ILE A 119 -7.27 -4.74 28.75
C ILE A 119 -6.52 -5.99 28.29
N ILE A 120 -6.96 -6.60 27.18
CA ILE A 120 -6.27 -7.73 26.56
C ILE A 120 -5.89 -7.31 25.15
N SER A 121 -4.60 -7.38 24.81
CA SER A 121 -4.07 -7.17 23.46
C SER A 121 -3.68 -8.50 22.84
N ILE A 122 -4.11 -8.76 21.62
CA ILE A 122 -3.82 -10.00 20.87
C ILE A 122 -3.27 -9.62 19.50
N HIS A 123 -2.08 -10.14 19.17
CA HIS A 123 -1.43 -9.90 17.90
C HIS A 123 -0.61 -11.11 17.46
N LYS A 124 -0.46 -11.28 16.13
CA LYS A 124 0.24 -12.44 15.57
C LYS A 124 1.75 -12.25 15.52
N LYS A 125 2.22 -11.06 15.14
CA LYS A 125 3.64 -10.77 15.05
C LYS A 125 4.11 -10.02 16.30
N ALA A 126 5.35 -10.27 16.73
CA ALA A 126 5.98 -9.49 17.78
C ALA A 126 5.88 -7.98 17.45
N TRP A 127 5.45 -7.20 18.43
CA TRP A 127 5.26 -5.76 18.28
C TRP A 127 6.20 -5.00 19.22
N PRO A 128 7.40 -4.60 18.73
CA PRO A 128 8.41 -3.95 19.57
C PRO A 128 7.94 -2.63 20.19
N GLN A 129 6.96 -1.97 19.59
CA GLN A 129 6.38 -0.73 20.10
C GLN A 129 5.61 -0.94 21.40
N LEU A 130 5.15 -2.16 21.69
CA LEU A 130 4.55 -2.51 22.98
C LEU A 130 5.54 -2.26 24.14
N ASP A 131 6.79 -2.64 23.96
CA ASP A 131 7.83 -2.40 24.96
C ASP A 131 8.05 -0.91 25.19
N VAL A 132 7.93 -0.08 24.17
CA VAL A 132 7.98 1.39 24.28
C VAL A 132 6.82 1.91 25.11
N ILE A 133 5.59 1.40 24.89
CA ILE A 133 4.41 1.77 25.68
C ILE A 133 4.63 1.40 27.14
N VAL A 134 5.13 0.19 27.41
CA VAL A 134 5.42 -0.28 28.78
C VAL A 134 6.47 0.58 29.46
N ASP A 135 7.60 0.80 28.79
CA ASP A 135 8.75 1.49 29.40
C ASP A 135 8.52 3.00 29.55
N HIS A 136 7.87 3.62 28.58
CA HIS A 136 7.73 5.06 28.58
C HIS A 136 6.46 5.55 29.26
N TYR A 137 5.36 4.82 29.16
CA TYR A 137 4.06 5.28 29.67
C TYR A 137 3.65 4.52 30.93
N LEU A 138 3.72 3.18 30.94
CA LEU A 138 3.27 2.39 32.09
C LEU A 138 4.20 2.55 33.30
N LYS A 139 5.52 2.34 33.12
CA LYS A 139 6.50 2.47 34.22
C LYS A 139 6.59 3.88 34.78
N LYS A 140 6.25 4.92 34.02
CA LYS A 140 6.21 6.31 34.46
C LYS A 140 4.88 6.70 35.11
N GLY A 141 3.91 5.78 35.18
CA GLY A 141 2.59 6.04 35.75
C GLY A 141 1.72 7.01 34.94
N LEU A 142 1.97 7.14 33.64
CA LEU A 142 1.20 7.99 32.74
C LEU A 142 -0.11 7.34 32.29
N CYS A 143 -0.16 5.99 32.22
CA CYS A 143 -1.37 5.22 31.93
C CYS A 143 -2.19 5.02 33.22
N LYS A 144 -3.18 5.87 33.45
CA LYS A 144 -4.04 5.85 34.64
C LYS A 144 -5.26 4.94 34.49
N SER A 145 -5.61 4.54 33.27
CA SER A 145 -6.77 3.71 32.96
C SER A 145 -6.49 2.83 31.73
N THR A 146 -7.33 1.85 31.50
CA THR A 146 -7.31 1.00 30.30
C THR A 146 -7.50 1.83 29.02
N HIS A 147 -8.31 2.88 29.07
CA HIS A 147 -8.49 3.81 27.94
C HIS A 147 -7.21 4.56 27.57
N HIS A 148 -6.37 4.92 28.55
CA HIS A 148 -5.06 5.53 28.25
C HIS A 148 -4.13 4.53 27.55
N ILE A 149 -4.16 3.25 27.95
CA ILE A 149 -3.37 2.20 27.25
C ILE A 149 -3.86 2.03 25.82
N LEU A 150 -5.18 1.94 25.62
CA LEU A 150 -5.77 1.85 24.29
C LEU A 150 -5.35 3.04 23.41
N ASN A 151 -5.42 4.27 23.96
CA ASN A 151 -4.98 5.47 23.25
C ASN A 151 -3.51 5.37 22.81
N GLU A 152 -2.61 4.92 23.68
CA GLU A 152 -1.19 4.76 23.35
C GLU A 152 -0.94 3.64 22.33
N ILE A 153 -1.71 2.54 22.38
CA ILE A 153 -1.67 1.48 21.37
C ILE A 153 -2.06 2.06 19.99
N VAL A 154 -3.16 2.79 19.91
CA VAL A 154 -3.65 3.37 18.67
C VAL A 154 -2.72 4.47 18.16
N LYS A 155 -2.24 5.37 19.04
CA LYS A 155 -1.30 6.42 18.67
C LYS A 155 0.01 5.85 18.10
N THR A 156 0.62 4.90 18.82
CA THR A 156 1.84 4.23 18.36
C THR A 156 1.63 3.47 17.04
N GLY A 157 0.43 2.94 16.86
CA GLY A 157 0.01 2.35 15.59
C GLY A 157 -0.09 3.38 14.47
N LEU A 158 -0.64 4.56 14.73
CA LEU A 158 -0.72 5.66 13.76
C LEU A 158 0.68 6.17 13.36
N ASP A 159 1.64 6.22 14.28
CA ASP A 159 3.03 6.62 13.99
C ASP A 159 3.67 5.75 12.90
N THR A 160 3.28 4.45 12.79
CA THR A 160 3.78 3.56 11.72
C THR A 160 3.35 4.01 10.32
N TYR A 161 2.21 4.69 10.20
CA TYR A 161 1.72 5.23 8.93
C TYR A 161 2.47 6.51 8.52
N GLU A 162 2.95 7.31 9.48
CA GLU A 162 3.71 8.53 9.18
C GLU A 162 5.06 8.19 8.51
N GLU A 163 5.79 7.22 9.08
CA GLU A 163 7.04 6.73 8.47
C GLU A 163 6.80 6.19 7.05
N ARG A 164 5.71 5.45 6.86
CA ARG A 164 5.37 4.88 5.55
C ARG A 164 4.96 5.95 4.54
N ALA A 165 4.22 6.98 4.96
CA ALA A 165 3.83 8.09 4.09
C ALA A 165 5.05 8.77 3.46
N THR A 166 6.11 9.00 4.25
CA THR A 166 7.38 9.55 3.75
C THR A 166 8.00 8.68 2.65
N LYS A 167 8.03 7.36 2.85
CA LYS A 167 8.54 6.40 1.83
C LYS A 167 7.68 6.41 0.56
N LEU A 168 6.36 6.47 0.70
CA LEU A 168 5.44 6.54 -0.45
C LEU A 168 5.60 7.84 -1.23
N THR A 169 5.83 8.97 -0.56
CA THR A 169 6.14 10.24 -1.22
C THR A 169 7.41 10.12 -2.07
N GLN A 170 8.48 9.53 -1.54
CA GLN A 170 9.72 9.29 -2.30
C GLN A 170 9.50 8.33 -3.48
N GLU A 171 8.67 7.28 -3.31
CA GLU A 171 8.30 6.40 -4.41
C GLU A 171 7.54 7.17 -5.52
N ILE A 172 6.63 8.10 -5.18
CA ILE A 172 5.91 8.97 -6.12
C ILE A 172 6.90 9.85 -6.90
N GLU A 173 7.78 10.56 -6.22
CA GLU A 173 8.81 11.43 -6.82
C GLU A 173 9.70 10.64 -7.79
N TYR A 174 10.13 9.44 -7.40
CA TYR A 174 10.90 8.54 -8.26
C TYR A 174 10.15 8.20 -9.57
N TYR A 175 8.85 7.86 -9.49
CA TYR A 175 8.07 7.55 -10.69
C TYR A 175 7.80 8.79 -11.54
N GLU A 176 7.57 9.94 -10.94
CA GLU A 176 7.40 11.21 -11.64
C GLU A 176 8.64 11.56 -12.47
N GLU A 177 9.82 11.55 -11.86
CA GLU A 177 11.08 11.81 -12.56
C GLU A 177 11.31 10.82 -13.71
N ASN A 178 11.09 9.51 -13.48
CA ASN A 178 11.33 8.50 -14.51
C ASN A 178 10.32 8.51 -15.66
N MET A 179 9.14 9.11 -15.49
CA MET A 179 8.18 9.30 -16.59
C MET A 179 8.69 10.27 -17.65
N PHE A 180 9.41 11.31 -17.23
CA PHE A 180 9.93 12.36 -18.13
C PHE A 180 11.31 12.03 -18.69
N LEU A 181 12.10 11.16 -18.02
CA LEU A 181 13.41 10.75 -18.52
C LEU A 181 13.27 9.76 -19.70
N LYS A 182 14.08 10.00 -20.77
CA LYS A 182 14.06 9.20 -22.01
C LYS A 182 14.56 7.74 -21.85
N ASN A 183 15.31 7.43 -20.79
CA ASN A 183 15.92 6.12 -20.56
C ASN A 183 15.03 5.22 -19.67
N ARG A 184 14.11 4.49 -20.27
CA ARG A 184 13.23 3.55 -19.57
C ARG A 184 13.79 2.13 -19.61
N LYS A 185 14.39 1.68 -18.53
CA LYS A 185 14.80 0.27 -18.34
C LYS A 185 13.80 -0.56 -17.53
N VAL A 186 12.72 0.02 -16.98
CA VAL A 186 11.81 -0.65 -16.04
C VAL A 186 10.37 -0.55 -16.53
N SER A 187 9.59 -1.60 -16.28
CA SER A 187 8.13 -1.58 -16.44
C SER A 187 7.50 -0.60 -15.45
N LEU A 188 7.44 0.69 -15.81
CA LEU A 188 6.89 1.75 -14.95
C LEU A 188 5.44 1.48 -14.58
N LEU A 189 4.66 0.85 -15.48
CA LEU A 189 3.25 0.58 -15.23
C LEU A 189 3.04 -0.39 -14.07
N GLU A 190 3.83 -1.47 -14.01
CA GLU A 190 3.73 -2.45 -12.91
C GLU A 190 4.05 -1.80 -11.57
N GLY A 191 5.13 -1.00 -11.51
CA GLY A 191 5.50 -0.31 -10.29
C GLY A 191 4.48 0.73 -9.84
N LEU A 192 3.91 1.50 -10.78
CA LEU A 192 2.82 2.44 -10.49
C LEU A 192 1.55 1.75 -9.99
N TYR A 193 1.24 0.56 -10.52
CA TYR A 193 0.12 -0.25 -10.04
C TYR A 193 0.29 -0.60 -8.56
N TYR A 194 1.46 -1.16 -8.18
CA TYR A 194 1.73 -1.50 -6.78
C TYR A 194 1.80 -0.27 -5.87
N LEU A 195 2.39 0.83 -6.34
CA LEU A 195 2.40 2.10 -5.61
C LEU A 195 0.98 2.58 -5.32
N LYS A 196 0.14 2.66 -6.36
CA LYS A 196 -1.26 3.04 -6.22
C LYS A 196 -1.99 2.09 -5.26
N ARG A 197 -1.79 0.78 -5.39
CA ARG A 197 -2.44 -0.23 -4.55
C ARG A 197 -2.08 -0.09 -3.07
N LYS A 198 -0.79 0.16 -2.77
CA LYS A 198 -0.32 0.44 -1.40
C LYS A 198 -1.02 1.67 -0.81
N VAL A 199 -1.11 2.75 -1.58
CA VAL A 199 -1.78 3.98 -1.13
C VAL A 199 -3.28 3.75 -0.92
N ASP A 200 -3.97 3.10 -1.86
CA ASP A 200 -5.41 2.84 -1.80
C ASP A 200 -5.78 1.99 -0.57
N VAL A 201 -5.06 0.90 -0.34
CA VAL A 201 -5.32 0.00 0.79
C VAL A 201 -5.05 0.70 2.12
N THR A 202 -3.91 1.39 2.24
CA THR A 202 -3.54 2.08 3.48
C THR A 202 -4.52 3.22 3.80
N ARG A 203 -4.89 4.02 2.80
CA ARG A 203 -5.91 5.06 2.93
C ARG A 203 -7.25 4.49 3.41
N ARG A 204 -7.69 3.37 2.82
CA ARG A 204 -8.94 2.70 3.23
C ARG A 204 -8.90 2.26 4.68
N ILE A 205 -7.78 1.69 5.14
CA ILE A 205 -7.61 1.26 6.53
C ILE A 205 -7.70 2.46 7.48
N LEU A 206 -7.02 3.58 7.16
CA LEU A 206 -7.12 4.81 7.95
C LEU A 206 -8.54 5.33 8.01
N LEU A 207 -9.27 5.35 6.89
CA LEU A 207 -10.68 5.80 6.87
C LEU A 207 -11.56 4.94 7.76
N LEU A 208 -11.37 3.61 7.75
CA LEU A 208 -12.12 2.70 8.62
C LEU A 208 -11.74 2.81 10.09
N SER A 209 -10.54 3.29 10.40
CA SER A 209 -10.11 3.55 11.78
C SER A 209 -10.75 4.79 12.40
N ASN A 210 -11.46 5.61 11.62
CA ASN A 210 -12.09 6.84 12.11
C ASN A 210 -13.01 6.61 13.30
N GLU A 211 -13.82 5.55 13.25
CA GLU A 211 -14.75 5.22 14.34
C GLU A 211 -14.01 4.95 15.65
N ILE A 212 -12.87 4.25 15.60
CA ILE A 212 -12.04 3.98 16.77
C ILE A 212 -11.53 5.30 17.38
N ILE A 213 -11.06 6.22 16.54
CA ILE A 213 -10.55 7.53 16.96
C ILE A 213 -11.65 8.38 17.61
N GLU A 214 -12.86 8.39 17.02
CA GLU A 214 -14.00 9.12 17.58
C GLU A 214 -14.45 8.57 18.93
N LYS A 215 -14.30 7.26 19.14
CA LYS A 215 -14.67 6.61 20.42
C LYS A 215 -13.60 6.75 21.50
N ILE A 216 -12.35 6.97 21.13
CA ILE A 216 -11.26 7.26 22.09
C ILE A 216 -11.36 8.70 22.60
N ASP A 217 -11.69 9.67 21.73
CA ASP A 217 -11.77 11.09 22.06
C ASP A 217 -13.24 11.56 22.16
N THR A 218 -13.97 11.04 23.15
CA THR A 218 -15.32 11.49 23.48
C THR A 218 -15.29 12.66 24.49
N PRO A 219 -16.38 13.42 24.65
CA PRO A 219 -16.43 14.50 25.65
C PRO A 219 -16.09 14.04 27.07
N GLU A 220 -16.31 12.77 27.39
CA GLU A 220 -16.06 12.17 28.72
C GLU A 220 -14.61 11.69 28.89
N THR A 221 -13.95 11.27 27.79
CA THR A 221 -12.59 10.73 27.79
C THR A 221 -11.55 11.69 27.22
N SER A 222 -11.98 12.85 26.72
CA SER A 222 -11.11 13.83 26.06
C SER A 222 -10.12 14.45 27.03
N ASP A 223 -8.86 14.20 26.76
CA ASP A 223 -7.72 14.82 27.44
C ASP A 223 -6.67 15.28 26.39
N THR A 224 -5.51 15.71 26.86
CA THR A 224 -4.42 16.13 25.96
C THR A 224 -3.89 14.96 25.11
N LEU A 225 -3.89 13.73 25.66
CA LEU A 225 -3.34 12.57 24.96
C LEU A 225 -4.28 12.12 23.85
N THR A 226 -5.58 12.01 24.11
CA THR A 226 -6.59 11.60 23.13
C THR A 226 -6.72 12.62 22.01
N ARG A 227 -6.67 13.93 22.32
CA ARG A 227 -6.64 15.00 21.31
C ARG A 227 -5.41 14.91 20.41
N ASN A 228 -4.23 14.66 20.94
CA ASN A 228 -3.02 14.48 20.15
C ASN A 228 -3.14 13.29 19.19
N THR A 229 -3.75 12.18 19.62
CA THR A 229 -4.01 11.01 18.78
C THR A 229 -4.98 11.35 17.64
N ARG A 230 -6.03 12.11 17.94
CA ARG A 230 -6.98 12.59 16.92
C ARG A 230 -6.32 13.55 15.94
N ASP A 231 -5.50 14.49 16.40
CA ASP A 231 -4.78 15.44 15.52
C ASP A 231 -3.80 14.69 14.60
N LEU A 232 -3.10 13.69 15.11
CA LEU A 232 -2.24 12.82 14.31
C LEU A 232 -3.05 12.08 13.24
N TYR A 233 -4.20 11.51 13.61
CA TYR A 233 -5.08 10.84 12.65
C TYR A 233 -5.55 11.79 11.53
N VAL A 234 -6.00 13.00 11.88
CA VAL A 234 -6.45 14.01 10.90
C VAL A 234 -5.30 14.40 9.96
N LYS A 235 -4.10 14.58 10.49
CA LYS A 235 -2.88 14.84 9.71
C LYS A 235 -2.61 13.69 8.73
N LEU A 236 -2.60 12.45 9.21
CA LEU A 236 -2.34 11.26 8.38
C LEU A 236 -3.40 11.09 7.29
N LYS A 237 -4.68 11.24 7.63
CA LYS A 237 -5.77 11.21 6.65
C LYS A 237 -5.53 12.20 5.51
N SER A 238 -5.18 13.44 5.83
CA SER A 238 -4.87 14.48 4.83
C SER A 238 -3.68 14.08 3.94
N ILE A 239 -2.61 13.53 4.54
CA ILE A 239 -1.43 13.07 3.80
C ILE A 239 -1.82 11.94 2.83
N TYR A 240 -2.55 10.93 3.29
CA TYR A 240 -2.94 9.79 2.44
C TYR A 240 -3.98 10.16 1.38
N ASP A 241 -4.86 11.14 1.63
CA ASP A 241 -5.73 11.73 0.60
C ASP A 241 -4.89 12.40 -0.51
N SER A 242 -3.87 13.17 -0.14
CA SER A 242 -2.94 13.77 -1.11
C SER A 242 -2.13 12.72 -1.88
N LEU A 243 -1.61 11.68 -1.21
CA LEU A 243 -0.90 10.57 -1.88
C LEU A 243 -1.81 9.84 -2.87
N PHE A 244 -3.07 9.63 -2.53
CA PHE A 244 -4.07 9.03 -3.40
C PHE A 244 -4.31 9.87 -4.66
N GLU A 245 -4.49 11.19 -4.51
CA GLU A 245 -4.64 12.09 -5.65
C GLU A 245 -3.38 12.11 -6.53
N ASN A 246 -2.19 12.22 -5.94
CA ASN A 246 -0.94 12.22 -6.66
C ASN A 246 -0.72 10.93 -7.46
N THR A 247 -1.01 9.76 -6.88
CA THR A 247 -0.89 8.49 -7.61
C THR A 247 -1.89 8.38 -8.77
N ASN A 248 -3.11 8.90 -8.64
CA ASN A 248 -4.08 8.98 -9.72
C ASN A 248 -3.62 9.93 -10.83
N HIS A 249 -3.04 11.08 -10.49
CA HIS A 249 -2.44 12.00 -11.45
C HIS A 249 -1.30 11.34 -12.22
N LEU A 250 -0.40 10.64 -11.54
CA LEU A 250 0.69 9.90 -12.19
C LEU A 250 0.19 8.86 -13.20
N MET A 251 -0.85 8.10 -12.84
CA MET A 251 -1.47 7.15 -13.76
C MET A 251 -2.03 7.84 -15.00
N THR A 252 -2.72 8.97 -14.82
CA THR A 252 -3.28 9.77 -15.92
C THR A 252 -2.17 10.31 -16.85
N ILE A 253 -1.08 10.85 -16.26
CA ILE A 253 0.09 11.32 -17.02
C ILE A 253 0.72 10.18 -17.79
N TYR A 254 0.89 9.01 -17.16
CA TYR A 254 1.45 7.82 -17.83
C TYR A 254 0.65 7.44 -19.07
N PHE A 255 -0.68 7.34 -18.98
CA PHE A 255 -1.54 7.01 -20.12
C PHE A 255 -1.53 8.10 -21.18
N SER A 256 -1.50 9.37 -20.78
CA SER A 256 -1.40 10.50 -21.71
C SER A 256 -0.11 10.45 -22.54
N ILE A 257 1.04 10.26 -21.89
CA ILE A 257 2.35 10.12 -22.55
C ILE A 257 2.37 8.87 -23.44
N SER A 258 1.79 7.76 -23.01
CA SER A 258 1.71 6.53 -23.80
C SER A 258 0.86 6.73 -25.07
N SER A 259 -0.29 7.40 -24.95
CA SER A 259 -1.16 7.76 -26.07
C SER A 259 -0.45 8.69 -27.05
N GLN A 260 0.23 9.73 -26.55
CA GLN A 260 0.99 10.64 -27.40
C GLN A 260 2.05 9.90 -28.22
N ARG A 261 2.79 8.96 -27.64
CA ARG A 261 3.77 8.15 -28.36
C ARG A 261 3.14 7.26 -29.44
N THR A 262 2.01 6.64 -29.12
CA THR A 262 1.28 5.86 -30.11
C THR A 262 0.89 6.74 -31.31
N ASN A 263 0.39 7.95 -31.03
CA ASN A 263 0.06 8.92 -32.08
C ASN A 263 1.29 9.37 -32.88
N GLU A 264 2.44 9.52 -32.26
CA GLU A 264 3.71 9.83 -32.96
C GLU A 264 4.12 8.69 -33.90
N ILE A 265 4.04 7.43 -33.46
CA ILE A 265 4.34 6.26 -34.29
C ILE A 265 3.37 6.18 -35.47
N ILE A 266 2.07 6.36 -35.24
CA ILE A 266 1.04 6.37 -36.28
C ILE A 266 1.32 7.50 -37.27
N ARG A 267 1.69 8.71 -36.81
CA ARG A 267 2.05 9.84 -37.64
C ARG A 267 3.22 9.50 -38.56
N VAL A 268 4.30 8.93 -38.04
CA VAL A 268 5.46 8.51 -38.83
C VAL A 268 5.05 7.48 -39.90
N LEU A 269 4.31 6.44 -39.49
CA LEU A 269 3.82 5.41 -40.43
C LEU A 269 2.93 6.00 -41.51
N THR A 270 2.04 6.93 -41.15
CA THR A 270 1.16 7.62 -42.10
C THR A 270 1.97 8.43 -43.11
N ILE A 271 3.00 9.17 -42.64
CA ILE A 271 3.88 9.92 -43.54
C ILE A 271 4.53 8.98 -44.55
N PHE A 272 5.14 7.87 -44.08
CA PHE A 272 5.72 6.88 -45.00
C PHE A 272 4.68 6.34 -46.02
N SER A 273 3.52 5.95 -45.53
CA SER A 273 2.46 5.39 -46.41
C SER A 273 2.00 6.38 -47.46
N VAL A 274 1.79 7.65 -47.13
CA VAL A 274 1.33 8.70 -48.05
C VAL A 274 2.38 9.01 -49.13
N PHE A 275 3.67 8.91 -48.79
CA PHE A 275 4.74 9.07 -49.79
C PHE A 275 4.84 7.86 -50.71
N PHE A 276 4.83 6.65 -50.21
CA PHE A 276 5.14 5.46 -50.99
C PHE A 276 3.93 4.89 -51.72
N MET A 277 2.70 5.02 -51.22
CA MET A 277 1.52 4.43 -51.83
C MET A 277 1.25 4.94 -53.27
N PRO A 278 1.27 6.26 -53.54
CA PRO A 278 1.07 6.75 -54.90
C PRO A 278 2.20 6.34 -55.85
N LEU A 279 3.45 6.37 -55.37
CA LEU A 279 4.62 5.97 -56.16
C LEU A 279 4.55 4.48 -56.53
N THR A 280 4.25 3.63 -55.54
CA THR A 280 4.09 2.19 -55.75
C THR A 280 2.95 1.88 -56.72
N PHE A 281 1.85 2.63 -56.63
CA PHE A 281 0.70 2.50 -57.56
C PHE A 281 1.13 2.81 -59.03
N ILE A 282 1.85 3.92 -59.23
CA ILE A 282 2.37 4.29 -60.55
C ILE A 282 3.33 3.20 -61.07
N VAL A 283 4.30 2.80 -60.28
CA VAL A 283 5.26 1.74 -60.66
C VAL A 283 4.53 0.41 -60.92
N GLY A 284 3.49 0.09 -60.15
CA GLY A 284 2.66 -1.11 -60.31
C GLY A 284 1.95 -1.12 -61.68
N ILE A 285 1.34 0.01 -62.09
CA ILE A 285 0.68 0.12 -63.41
C ILE A 285 1.70 -0.10 -64.54
N TYR A 286 2.82 0.58 -64.50
CA TYR A 286 3.87 0.45 -65.54
C TYR A 286 4.67 -0.87 -65.45
N GLY A 287 4.52 -1.62 -64.37
CA GLY A 287 5.06 -2.97 -64.23
C GLY A 287 4.11 -4.08 -64.70
N MET A 288 2.88 -3.75 -65.16
CA MET A 288 1.93 -4.73 -65.67
C MET A 288 2.29 -5.10 -67.13
N ASN A 289 2.09 -6.38 -67.48
CA ASN A 289 2.36 -6.90 -68.83
C ASN A 289 1.11 -6.77 -69.72
N PHE A 290 0.68 -5.52 -69.96
CA PHE A 290 -0.37 -5.30 -70.92
C PHE A 290 0.18 -5.28 -72.37
N GLU A 291 -0.56 -5.89 -73.33
CA GLU A 291 -0.13 -6.02 -74.68
C GLU A 291 -0.13 -4.64 -75.41
N PHE A 292 -0.98 -3.69 -75.00
CA PHE A 292 -1.10 -2.38 -75.55
C PHE A 292 -0.92 -1.26 -74.50
N MET A 293 0.33 -0.78 -74.39
CA MET A 293 0.69 0.42 -73.60
C MET A 293 1.42 1.41 -74.54
N PRO A 294 0.74 2.39 -75.12
CA PRO A 294 1.35 3.34 -76.08
C PRO A 294 2.45 4.19 -75.43
N GLU A 295 2.35 4.50 -74.13
CA GLU A 295 3.32 5.33 -73.37
C GLU A 295 4.69 4.67 -73.35
N LEU A 296 4.79 3.35 -73.31
CA LEU A 296 6.08 2.61 -73.20
C LEU A 296 6.87 2.72 -74.54
N LYS A 297 6.17 2.98 -75.67
CA LYS A 297 6.80 3.17 -77.01
C LYS A 297 7.22 4.61 -77.29
N MET A 298 6.81 5.56 -76.44
CA MET A 298 7.18 6.96 -76.57
C MET A 298 8.57 7.24 -76.12
N LYS A 299 9.41 7.95 -76.91
CA LYS A 299 10.79 8.32 -76.57
C LYS A 299 10.95 9.08 -75.20
N TYR A 300 9.89 9.82 -74.80
CA TYR A 300 9.82 10.61 -73.61
C TYR A 300 8.91 10.00 -72.52
N GLY A 301 8.39 8.78 -72.73
CA GLY A 301 7.49 8.12 -71.71
C GLY A 301 8.15 7.90 -70.40
N TYR A 302 9.31 7.25 -70.34
CA TYR A 302 10.06 6.99 -69.12
C TYR A 302 10.49 8.28 -68.38
N PRO A 303 11.14 9.29 -69.03
CA PRO A 303 11.43 10.56 -68.38
C PRO A 303 10.17 11.28 -67.87
N GLY A 304 9.06 11.20 -68.57
CA GLY A 304 7.78 11.80 -68.16
C GLY A 304 7.22 11.20 -66.87
N VAL A 305 7.22 9.87 -66.76
CA VAL A 305 6.77 9.17 -65.54
C VAL A 305 7.67 9.47 -64.36
N MET A 306 8.98 9.52 -64.55
CA MET A 306 9.93 9.89 -63.51
C MET A 306 9.69 11.32 -62.99
N LEU A 307 9.46 12.27 -63.92
CA LEU A 307 9.16 13.64 -63.59
C LEU A 307 7.81 13.77 -62.85
N LEU A 308 6.82 13.01 -63.23
CA LEU A 308 5.54 12.93 -62.51
C LEU A 308 5.70 12.43 -61.08
N MET A 309 6.47 11.37 -60.87
CA MET A 309 6.74 10.84 -59.52
C MET A 309 7.47 11.84 -58.64
N VAL A 310 8.48 12.55 -59.19
CA VAL A 310 9.19 13.61 -58.46
C VAL A 310 8.24 14.77 -58.15
N ALA A 311 7.44 15.24 -59.10
CA ALA A 311 6.47 16.31 -58.87
C ALA A 311 5.45 15.94 -57.77
N LEU A 312 4.96 14.70 -57.78
CA LEU A 312 4.03 14.18 -56.79
C LEU A 312 4.68 14.15 -55.40
N THR A 313 5.92 13.66 -55.30
CA THR A 313 6.70 13.64 -54.04
C THR A 313 6.90 15.04 -53.48
N VAL A 314 7.26 16.01 -54.29
CA VAL A 314 7.42 17.41 -53.92
C VAL A 314 6.10 18.02 -53.42
N LEU A 315 4.98 17.75 -54.14
CA LEU A 315 3.66 18.21 -53.73
C LEU A 315 3.26 17.66 -52.35
N ILE A 316 3.46 16.37 -52.15
CA ILE A 316 3.19 15.72 -50.82
C ILE A 316 4.06 16.35 -49.74
N TYR A 317 5.36 16.54 -49.99
CA TYR A 317 6.28 17.19 -49.05
C TYR A 317 5.83 18.61 -48.67
N ILE A 318 5.49 19.45 -49.66
CA ILE A 318 5.01 20.81 -49.43
C ILE A 318 3.70 20.81 -48.61
N TRP A 319 2.80 19.86 -48.90
CA TRP A 319 1.53 19.72 -48.20
C TRP A 319 1.76 19.35 -46.71
N PHE A 320 2.62 18.36 -46.42
CA PHE A 320 2.98 17.97 -45.04
C PHE A 320 3.68 19.12 -44.30
N LYS A 321 4.62 19.82 -44.93
CA LYS A 321 5.32 20.98 -44.35
C LYS A 321 4.34 22.10 -44.00
N LYS A 322 3.37 22.38 -44.87
CA LYS A 322 2.33 23.41 -44.63
C LYS A 322 1.40 23.03 -43.46
N ARG A 323 1.21 21.75 -43.22
CA ARG A 323 0.38 21.22 -42.12
C ARG A 323 1.14 20.98 -40.81
N SER A 324 2.42 21.31 -40.75
CA SER A 324 3.29 21.07 -39.53
C SER A 324 3.33 19.60 -39.12
N TRP A 325 3.28 18.69 -40.11
CA TRP A 325 3.39 17.25 -39.84
C TRP A 325 4.83 16.74 -39.95
N LEU A 326 5.71 17.53 -40.55
CA LEU A 326 7.15 17.36 -40.67
C LEU A 326 7.86 18.42 -39.84
#